data_7180233131a97fcc73eb6081a9ffe321
#
_entry.id   7180233131a97fcc73eb6081a9ffe321
#
_cell.length_a   1.000
_cell.length_b   1.000
_cell.length_c   1.000
_cell.angle_alpha   90.00
_cell.angle_beta   90.00
_cell.angle_gamma   90.00
#
_symmetry.space_group_name_H-M   'P 1'
#
loop_
_entity.id
_entity.type
_entity.pdbx_description
1 polymer ?
#
loop_
_entity_poly.entity_id
_entity_poly.type
_entity_poly.pdbx_seq_one_letter_code
_entity_poly.pdbx_strand_id
1 'polypeptide(L)'
;MKKIINFALYDFANSAFTTIVITFIFSTYFAKEIAPNPVLGQSYWGWTIGITGIVVAIIGPLLGSFADKKNYTEFFIKIFTIICISLTCLLWFSKPSEKYLLYTLLIVGLANIFYELSLIFYNSILKKISETKNLGKSSGFSFALGYLGGIIVLIICITIFIDNDTLPFGLSKENSENVRATSIVVALWYLIFAIPFLFNLKEINNNK
;
A
#
# COMPACT_ATOMS: atom_id res chain seq x y z
N MET A 1 5.04 -0.80 -25.18
CA MET A 1 6.06 -0.45 -24.16
C MET A 1 5.53 0.56 -23.13
N LYS A 2 4.99 1.72 -23.50
CA LYS A 2 4.44 2.73 -22.54
C LYS A 2 3.41 2.17 -21.56
N LYS A 3 2.48 1.30 -21.99
CA LYS A 3 1.46 0.67 -21.11
C LYS A 3 2.09 -0.21 -20.02
N ILE A 4 3.14 -0.97 -20.36
CA ILE A 4 3.85 -1.84 -19.41
C ILE A 4 4.63 -0.99 -18.39
N ILE A 5 5.24 0.11 -18.82
CA ILE A 5 5.93 1.04 -17.91
C ILE A 5 4.94 1.65 -16.92
N ASN A 6 3.79 2.15 -17.38
CA ASN A 6 2.76 2.70 -16.49
C ASN A 6 2.23 1.64 -15.50
N PHE A 7 2.07 0.41 -15.97
CA PHE A 7 1.69 -0.72 -15.12
C PHE A 7 2.76 -0.98 -14.05
N ALA A 8 4.03 -1.05 -14.43
CA ALA A 8 5.13 -1.26 -13.51
C ALA A 8 5.33 -0.09 -12.52
N LEU A 9 5.02 1.15 -12.91
CA LEU A 9 5.01 2.31 -12.01
C LEU A 9 3.96 2.19 -10.90
N TYR A 10 2.86 1.48 -11.14
CA TYR A 10 1.89 1.22 -10.09
C TYR A 10 2.44 0.25 -9.04
N ASP A 11 3.20 -0.78 -9.43
CA ASP A 11 3.92 -1.65 -8.50
C ASP A 11 4.98 -0.88 -7.70
N PHE A 12 5.73 -0.02 -8.39
CA PHE A 12 6.69 0.90 -7.76
C PHE A 12 6.03 1.80 -6.71
N ALA A 13 4.80 2.26 -6.99
CA ALA A 13 4.03 3.10 -6.09
C ALA A 13 3.53 2.33 -4.86
N ASN A 14 2.86 1.20 -5.10
CA ASN A 14 2.12 0.48 -4.07
C ASN A 14 3.03 -0.31 -3.10
N SER A 15 4.23 -0.72 -3.55
CA SER A 15 5.20 -1.43 -2.70
C SER A 15 5.68 -0.60 -1.50
N ALA A 16 5.55 0.72 -1.53
CA ALA A 16 5.81 1.57 -0.37
C ALA A 16 4.91 1.20 0.83
N PHE A 17 3.63 0.91 0.58
CA PHE A 17 2.69 0.55 1.63
C PHE A 17 3.09 -0.75 2.33
N THR A 18 3.34 -1.82 1.57
CA THR A 18 3.73 -3.11 2.15
C THR A 18 5.08 -3.04 2.85
N THR A 19 6.04 -2.32 2.28
CA THR A 19 7.39 -2.22 2.85
C THR A 19 7.37 -1.41 4.15
N ILE A 20 6.83 -0.20 4.12
CA ILE A 20 6.93 0.73 5.26
C ILE A 20 5.86 0.44 6.31
N VAL A 21 4.60 0.29 5.90
CA VAL A 21 3.49 0.15 6.84
C VAL A 21 3.38 -1.29 7.34
N ILE A 22 3.27 -2.25 6.43
CA ILE A 22 2.95 -3.62 6.83
C ILE A 22 4.16 -4.34 7.43
N THR A 23 5.38 -4.12 6.88
CA THR A 23 6.51 -4.99 7.19
C THR A 23 7.53 -4.37 8.14
N PHE A 24 8.09 -3.19 7.85
CA PHE A 24 9.31 -2.76 8.53
C PHE A 24 9.11 -1.67 9.60
N ILE A 25 8.62 -0.49 9.23
CA ILE A 25 8.67 0.67 10.12
C ILE A 25 7.43 0.73 10.99
N PHE A 26 6.24 0.81 10.40
CA PHE A 26 5.01 1.07 11.14
C PHE A 26 4.56 -0.12 12.00
N SER A 27 4.76 -1.35 11.52
CA SER A 27 4.51 -2.58 12.29
C SER A 27 5.38 -2.66 13.54
N THR A 28 6.67 -2.31 13.40
CA THR A 28 7.62 -2.25 14.53
C THR A 28 7.24 -1.15 15.52
N TYR A 29 6.86 0.02 15.03
CA TYR A 29 6.36 1.12 15.85
C TYR A 29 5.11 0.72 16.63
N PHE A 30 4.12 0.13 15.97
CA PHE A 30 2.92 -0.36 16.63
C PHE A 30 3.25 -1.34 17.76
N ALA A 31 4.12 -2.31 17.49
CA ALA A 31 4.45 -3.34 18.48
C ALA A 31 5.22 -2.79 19.69
N LYS A 32 6.08 -1.78 19.49
CA LYS A 32 6.94 -1.25 20.54
C LYS A 32 6.34 -0.08 21.31
N GLU A 33 5.56 0.79 20.65
CA GLU A 33 5.15 2.08 21.20
C GLU A 33 3.64 2.20 21.46
N ILE A 34 2.82 1.39 20.76
CA ILE A 34 1.35 1.47 20.90
C ILE A 34 0.79 0.28 21.69
N ALA A 35 1.31 -0.93 21.44
CA ALA A 35 0.84 -2.13 22.11
C ALA A 35 1.36 -2.24 23.56
N PRO A 36 0.67 -2.99 24.46
CA PRO A 36 1.08 -3.17 25.84
C PRO A 36 2.49 -3.76 26.02
N ASN A 37 2.90 -4.60 25.08
CA ASN A 37 4.26 -5.12 24.95
C ASN A 37 4.51 -5.63 23.50
N PRO A 38 5.78 -5.79 23.11
CA PRO A 38 6.12 -6.16 21.72
C PRO A 38 5.55 -7.51 21.27
N VAL A 39 5.43 -8.49 22.17
CA VAL A 39 4.92 -9.83 21.87
C VAL A 39 3.43 -9.78 21.50
N LEU A 40 2.63 -9.12 22.36
CA LEU A 40 1.21 -8.90 22.08
C LEU A 40 1.02 -8.02 20.86
N GLY A 41 1.85 -6.99 20.68
CA GLY A 41 1.80 -6.12 19.52
C GLY A 41 1.99 -6.87 18.21
N GLN A 42 2.99 -7.73 18.12
CA GLN A 42 3.20 -8.60 16.95
C GLN A 42 2.03 -9.57 16.76
N SER A 43 1.48 -10.12 17.83
CA SER A 43 0.32 -11.01 17.77
C SER A 43 -0.92 -10.28 17.22
N TYR A 44 -1.25 -9.11 17.75
CA TYR A 44 -2.38 -8.30 17.26
C TYR A 44 -2.21 -7.87 15.82
N TRP A 45 -0.99 -7.49 15.43
CA TRP A 45 -0.67 -7.17 14.04
C TRP A 45 -0.88 -8.35 13.12
N GLY A 46 -0.34 -9.50 13.48
CA GLY A 46 -0.48 -10.75 12.71
C GLY A 46 -1.94 -11.18 12.56
N TRP A 47 -2.73 -11.11 13.65
CA TRP A 47 -4.17 -11.38 13.58
C TRP A 47 -4.91 -10.40 12.68
N THR A 48 -4.58 -9.11 12.76
CA THR A 48 -5.20 -8.09 11.89
C THR A 48 -4.94 -8.40 10.43
N ILE A 49 -3.68 -8.66 10.05
CA ILE A 49 -3.34 -8.98 8.65
C ILE A 49 -3.97 -10.32 8.23
N GLY A 50 -3.99 -11.33 9.10
CA GLY A 50 -4.63 -12.61 8.83
C GLY A 50 -6.14 -12.48 8.58
N ILE A 51 -6.84 -11.73 9.41
CA ILE A 51 -8.29 -11.46 9.25
C ILE A 51 -8.55 -10.69 7.94
N THR A 52 -7.76 -9.68 7.62
CA THR A 52 -7.91 -8.95 6.36
C THR A 52 -7.72 -9.85 5.14
N GLY A 53 -6.78 -10.78 5.20
CA GLY A 53 -6.58 -11.81 4.16
C GLY A 53 -7.82 -12.68 3.95
N ILE A 54 -8.46 -13.12 5.04
CA ILE A 54 -9.73 -13.90 4.97
C ILE A 54 -10.84 -13.06 4.35
N VAL A 55 -10.99 -11.80 4.76
CA VAL A 55 -11.99 -10.88 4.21
C VAL A 55 -11.79 -10.71 2.70
N VAL A 56 -10.56 -10.48 2.26
CA VAL A 56 -10.21 -10.33 0.85
C VAL A 56 -10.45 -11.62 0.06
N ALA A 57 -10.12 -12.78 0.62
CA ALA A 57 -10.37 -14.08 -0.02
C ALA A 57 -11.85 -14.34 -0.28
N ILE A 58 -12.75 -13.85 0.59
CA ILE A 58 -14.21 -13.98 0.41
C ILE A 58 -14.74 -12.92 -0.54
N ILE A 59 -14.37 -11.67 -0.35
CA ILE A 59 -14.95 -10.52 -1.09
C ILE A 59 -14.34 -10.39 -2.49
N GLY A 60 -13.06 -10.70 -2.67
CA GLY A 60 -12.33 -10.53 -3.93
C GLY A 60 -12.99 -11.23 -5.12
N PRO A 61 -13.32 -12.54 -5.05
CA PRO A 61 -14.01 -13.24 -6.15
C PRO A 61 -15.39 -12.67 -6.47
N LEU A 62 -16.15 -12.24 -5.44
CA LEU A 62 -17.48 -11.63 -5.63
C LEU A 62 -17.38 -10.30 -6.38
N LEU A 63 -16.47 -9.43 -5.94
CA LEU A 63 -16.22 -8.16 -6.62
C LEU A 63 -15.62 -8.36 -8.01
N GLY A 64 -14.73 -9.35 -8.21
CA GLY A 64 -14.17 -9.69 -9.51
C GLY A 64 -15.26 -10.06 -10.51
N SER A 65 -16.15 -10.99 -10.14
CA SER A 65 -17.28 -11.38 -10.99
C SER A 65 -18.21 -10.21 -11.31
N PHE A 66 -18.47 -9.34 -10.34
CA PHE A 66 -19.28 -8.14 -10.55
C PHE A 66 -18.58 -7.14 -11.49
N ALA A 67 -17.30 -6.92 -11.30
CA ALA A 67 -16.50 -6.01 -12.11
C ALA A 67 -16.43 -6.45 -13.58
N ASP A 68 -16.29 -7.75 -13.83
CA ASP A 68 -16.22 -8.31 -15.18
C ASP A 68 -17.54 -8.13 -15.94
N LYS A 69 -18.67 -8.36 -15.27
CA LYS A 69 -20.02 -8.18 -15.86
C LYS A 69 -20.33 -6.73 -16.19
N LYS A 70 -19.84 -5.78 -15.43
CA LYS A 70 -20.15 -4.34 -15.54
C LYS A 70 -19.01 -3.49 -16.11
N ASN A 71 -17.87 -4.09 -16.46
CA ASN A 71 -16.64 -3.38 -16.85
C ASN A 71 -16.15 -2.36 -15.80
N TYR A 72 -16.29 -2.68 -14.51
CA TYR A 72 -15.94 -1.78 -13.40
C TYR A 72 -14.50 -1.95 -12.89
N THR A 73 -13.67 -2.74 -13.56
CA THR A 73 -12.25 -2.97 -13.17
C THR A 73 -11.51 -1.66 -12.95
N GLU A 74 -11.62 -0.70 -13.88
CA GLU A 74 -10.99 0.63 -13.76
C GLU A 74 -11.49 1.40 -12.53
N PHE A 75 -12.80 1.41 -12.31
CA PHE A 75 -13.42 2.07 -11.17
C PHE A 75 -12.91 1.50 -9.84
N PHE A 76 -12.87 0.16 -9.71
CA PHE A 76 -12.41 -0.47 -8.49
C PHE A 76 -10.93 -0.24 -8.21
N ILE A 77 -10.05 -0.30 -9.21
CA ILE A 77 -8.64 0.05 -9.02
C ILE A 77 -8.53 1.46 -8.46
N LYS A 78 -9.18 2.45 -9.08
CA LYS A 78 -9.10 3.85 -8.68
C LYS A 78 -9.62 4.07 -7.26
N ILE A 79 -10.83 3.59 -6.97
CA ILE A 79 -11.45 3.85 -5.68
C ILE A 79 -10.72 3.16 -4.54
N PHE A 80 -10.29 1.91 -4.71
CA PHE A 80 -9.55 1.18 -3.68
C PHE A 80 -8.16 1.75 -3.44
N THR A 81 -7.46 2.17 -4.50
CA THR A 81 -6.19 2.89 -4.37
C THR A 81 -6.36 4.19 -3.56
N ILE A 82 -7.36 5.01 -3.90
CA ILE A 82 -7.60 6.28 -3.20
C ILE A 82 -7.97 6.03 -1.73
N ILE A 83 -8.81 5.05 -1.44
CA ILE A 83 -9.19 4.71 -0.07
C ILE A 83 -7.96 4.23 0.71
N CYS A 84 -7.14 3.34 0.13
CA CYS A 84 -5.90 2.88 0.76
C CYS A 84 -4.96 4.04 1.08
N ILE A 85 -4.72 4.96 0.14
CA ILE A 85 -3.88 6.15 0.33
C ILE A 85 -4.44 7.02 1.45
N SER A 86 -5.75 7.27 1.46
CA SER A 86 -6.41 8.09 2.49
C SER A 86 -6.29 7.47 3.88
N LEU A 87 -6.52 6.16 4.00
CA LEU A 87 -6.35 5.42 5.26
C LEU A 87 -4.87 5.42 5.71
N THR A 88 -3.94 5.32 4.78
CA THR A 88 -2.51 5.42 5.09
C THR A 88 -2.16 6.81 5.64
N CYS A 89 -2.74 7.89 5.11
CA CYS A 89 -2.60 9.22 5.71
C CYS A 89 -3.15 9.29 7.15
N LEU A 90 -4.27 8.62 7.43
CA LEU A 90 -4.87 8.61 8.77
C LEU A 90 -3.99 7.94 9.82
N LEU A 91 -3.03 7.10 9.43
CA LEU A 91 -2.06 6.52 10.36
C LEU A 91 -1.17 7.57 11.05
N TRP A 92 -1.07 8.78 10.51
CA TRP A 92 -0.46 9.93 11.20
C TRP A 92 -1.03 10.17 12.60
N PHE A 93 -2.29 9.87 12.84
CA PHE A 93 -2.96 10.07 14.14
C PHE A 93 -2.74 8.92 15.13
N SER A 94 -2.04 7.87 14.76
CA SER A 94 -1.67 6.74 15.64
C SER A 94 -0.56 7.15 16.61
N LYS A 95 -0.91 7.80 17.73
CA LYS A 95 0.07 8.26 18.73
C LYS A 95 0.61 7.10 19.58
N PRO A 96 1.82 7.23 20.20
CA PRO A 96 2.45 6.21 21.02
C PRO A 96 1.72 6.04 22.38
N SER A 97 0.58 5.40 22.36
CA SER A 97 -0.24 5.11 23.54
C SER A 97 -1.23 3.99 23.24
N GLU A 98 -1.48 3.12 24.21
CA GLU A 98 -2.46 2.02 24.12
C GLU A 98 -3.88 2.48 23.76
N LYS A 99 -4.24 3.73 24.04
CA LYS A 99 -5.51 4.33 23.62
C LYS A 99 -5.72 4.30 22.09
N TYR A 100 -4.62 4.29 21.33
CA TYR A 100 -4.66 4.24 19.87
C TYR A 100 -4.54 2.84 19.28
N LEU A 101 -4.46 1.79 20.13
CA LEU A 101 -4.30 0.41 19.70
C LEU A 101 -5.40 -0.01 18.72
N LEU A 102 -6.65 0.06 19.15
CA LEU A 102 -7.79 -0.33 18.30
C LEU A 102 -7.92 0.56 17.05
N TYR A 103 -7.72 1.88 17.21
CA TYR A 103 -7.72 2.81 16.08
C TYR A 103 -6.70 2.40 15.03
N THR A 104 -5.45 2.14 15.45
CA THR A 104 -4.36 1.79 14.54
C THR A 104 -4.64 0.47 13.81
N LEU A 105 -5.07 -0.56 14.53
CA LEU A 105 -5.40 -1.86 13.94
C LEU A 105 -6.56 -1.77 12.95
N LEU A 106 -7.60 -0.99 13.25
CA LEU A 106 -8.72 -0.79 12.33
C LEU A 106 -8.28 -0.06 11.07
N ILE A 107 -7.50 1.03 11.19
CA ILE A 107 -7.04 1.80 10.02
C ILE A 107 -6.09 0.96 9.16
N VAL A 108 -5.11 0.28 9.76
CA VAL A 108 -4.20 -0.62 9.03
C VAL A 108 -4.96 -1.77 8.37
N GLY A 109 -5.88 -2.40 9.10
CA GLY A 109 -6.68 -3.50 8.58
C GLY A 109 -7.52 -3.08 7.37
N LEU A 110 -8.22 -1.96 7.46
CA LEU A 110 -8.98 -1.41 6.35
C LEU A 110 -8.07 -1.01 5.17
N ALA A 111 -6.95 -0.34 5.44
CA ALA A 111 -5.98 0.02 4.39
C ALA A 111 -5.46 -1.22 3.66
N ASN A 112 -5.14 -2.29 4.40
CA ASN A 112 -4.67 -3.55 3.82
C ASN A 112 -5.76 -4.25 2.98
N ILE A 113 -7.02 -4.25 3.41
CA ILE A 113 -8.13 -4.79 2.60
C ILE A 113 -8.22 -4.05 1.26
N PHE A 114 -8.23 -2.72 1.26
CA PHE A 114 -8.34 -1.95 0.02
C PHE A 114 -7.08 -2.03 -0.83
N TYR A 115 -5.91 -2.17 -0.23
CA TYR A 115 -4.66 -2.46 -0.91
C TYR A 115 -4.75 -3.78 -1.69
N GLU A 116 -5.08 -4.87 -1.01
CA GLU A 116 -5.17 -6.20 -1.60
C GLU A 116 -6.27 -6.28 -2.68
N LEU A 117 -7.44 -5.67 -2.43
CA LEU A 117 -8.50 -5.58 -3.43
C LEU A 117 -8.03 -4.81 -4.66
N SER A 118 -7.28 -3.72 -4.49
CA SER A 118 -6.73 -2.97 -5.63
C SER A 118 -5.77 -3.82 -6.47
N LEU A 119 -4.95 -4.65 -5.83
CA LEU A 119 -4.02 -5.56 -6.50
C LEU A 119 -4.71 -6.67 -7.31
N ILE A 120 -5.83 -7.21 -6.82
CA ILE A 120 -6.62 -8.20 -7.57
C ILE A 120 -7.02 -7.62 -8.93
N PHE A 121 -7.58 -6.41 -8.94
CA PHE A 121 -8.00 -5.76 -10.17
C PHE A 121 -6.82 -5.29 -11.03
N TYR A 122 -5.78 -4.76 -10.41
CA TYR A 122 -4.53 -4.37 -11.07
C TYR A 122 -3.93 -5.55 -11.84
N ASN A 123 -3.77 -6.70 -11.19
CA ASN A 123 -3.20 -7.90 -11.82
C ASN A 123 -4.05 -8.40 -13.00
N SER A 124 -5.37 -8.20 -12.98
CA SER A 124 -6.23 -8.55 -14.12
C SER A 124 -5.93 -7.74 -15.39
N ILE A 125 -5.39 -6.52 -15.24
CA ILE A 125 -5.03 -5.65 -16.36
C ILE A 125 -3.83 -6.19 -17.16
N LEU A 126 -2.92 -6.93 -16.52
CA LEU A 126 -1.71 -7.44 -17.18
C LEU A 126 -2.02 -8.22 -18.46
N LYS A 127 -3.06 -9.06 -18.44
CA LYS A 127 -3.50 -9.82 -19.63
C LYS A 127 -4.01 -8.95 -20.77
N LYS A 128 -4.43 -7.71 -20.48
CA LYS A 128 -4.94 -6.76 -21.49
C LYS A 128 -3.82 -5.94 -22.14
N ILE A 129 -2.66 -5.83 -21.48
CA ILE A 129 -1.56 -4.96 -21.93
C ILE A 129 -0.33 -5.73 -22.43
N SER A 130 -0.25 -7.03 -22.15
CA SER A 130 0.87 -7.89 -22.54
C SER A 130 0.39 -9.10 -23.34
N GLU A 131 1.12 -9.44 -24.39
CA GLU A 131 0.88 -10.67 -25.12
C GLU A 131 1.14 -11.90 -24.25
N THR A 132 0.42 -12.99 -24.46
CA THR A 132 0.51 -14.21 -23.65
C THR A 132 1.95 -14.73 -23.51
N LYS A 133 2.74 -14.68 -24.59
CA LYS A 133 4.16 -15.11 -24.60
C LYS A 133 5.08 -14.21 -23.76
N ASN A 134 4.67 -12.98 -23.45
CA ASN A 134 5.44 -11.97 -22.72
C ASN A 134 4.92 -11.70 -21.30
N LEU A 135 3.83 -12.37 -20.87
CA LEU A 135 3.22 -12.14 -19.57
C LEU A 135 4.22 -12.27 -18.41
N GLY A 136 5.03 -13.34 -18.40
CA GLY A 136 6.04 -13.56 -17.38
C GLY A 136 7.10 -12.46 -17.34
N LYS A 137 7.56 -11.99 -18.50
CA LYS A 137 8.54 -10.90 -18.59
C LYS A 137 7.94 -9.58 -18.08
N SER A 138 6.71 -9.27 -18.47
CA SER A 138 6.02 -8.04 -18.05
C SER A 138 5.73 -8.05 -16.56
N SER A 139 5.26 -9.17 -16.00
CA SER A 139 5.05 -9.34 -14.57
C SER A 139 6.34 -9.24 -13.79
N GLY A 140 7.39 -9.96 -14.21
CA GLY A 140 8.71 -9.92 -13.54
C GLY A 140 9.33 -8.53 -13.56
N PHE A 141 9.20 -7.79 -14.66
CA PHE A 141 9.66 -6.39 -14.74
C PHE A 141 8.90 -5.48 -13.78
N SER A 142 7.56 -5.59 -13.72
CA SER A 142 6.75 -4.82 -12.78
C SER A 142 7.12 -5.12 -11.33
N PHE A 143 7.25 -6.38 -10.99
CA PHE A 143 7.60 -6.83 -9.66
C PHE A 143 9.00 -6.35 -9.23
N ALA A 144 9.99 -6.44 -10.13
CA ALA A 144 11.34 -5.92 -9.88
C ALA A 144 11.33 -4.40 -9.62
N LEU A 145 10.54 -3.66 -10.42
CA LEU A 145 10.39 -2.21 -10.21
C LEU A 145 9.67 -1.91 -8.89
N GLY A 146 8.68 -2.73 -8.50
CA GLY A 146 8.02 -2.65 -7.21
C GLY A 146 9.00 -2.78 -6.04
N TYR A 147 9.83 -3.82 -6.04
CA TYR A 147 10.87 -3.98 -5.01
C TYR A 147 11.83 -2.79 -4.96
N LEU A 148 12.23 -2.28 -6.11
CA LEU A 148 13.09 -1.09 -6.17
C LEU A 148 12.39 0.12 -5.52
N GLY A 149 11.11 0.34 -5.78
CA GLY A 149 10.31 1.39 -5.15
C GLY A 149 10.24 1.23 -3.63
N GLY A 150 9.96 0.02 -3.15
CA GLY A 150 9.95 -0.30 -1.72
C GLY A 150 11.29 -0.02 -1.04
N ILE A 151 12.40 -0.41 -1.67
CA ILE A 151 13.74 -0.18 -1.13
C ILE A 151 14.07 1.32 -1.10
N ILE A 152 13.78 2.05 -2.17
CA ILE A 152 14.07 3.50 -2.23
C ILE A 152 13.29 4.24 -1.15
N VAL A 153 11.98 3.98 -1.00
CA VAL A 153 11.19 4.65 0.03
C VAL A 153 11.62 4.24 1.44
N LEU A 154 12.08 3.01 1.63
CA LEU A 154 12.62 2.55 2.91
C LEU A 154 13.89 3.31 3.28
N ILE A 155 14.82 3.46 2.34
CA ILE A 155 16.04 4.25 2.55
C ILE A 155 15.66 5.71 2.89
N ILE A 156 14.75 6.33 2.15
CA ILE A 156 14.28 7.69 2.41
C ILE A 156 13.71 7.81 3.83
N CYS A 157 12.83 6.87 4.23
CA CYS A 157 12.23 6.89 5.56
C CYS A 157 13.27 6.72 6.67
N ILE A 158 14.22 5.78 6.52
CA ILE A 158 15.26 5.56 7.53
C ILE A 158 16.17 6.77 7.64
N THR A 159 16.75 7.23 6.52
CA THR A 159 17.77 8.29 6.55
C THR A 159 17.24 9.67 6.94
N ILE A 160 15.99 9.98 6.56
CA ILE A 160 15.42 11.32 6.79
C ILE A 160 14.65 11.38 8.11
N PHE A 161 13.90 10.32 8.47
CA PHE A 161 12.96 10.39 9.58
C PHE A 161 13.38 9.55 10.79
N ILE A 162 14.09 8.44 10.63
CA ILE A 162 14.41 7.54 11.75
C ILE A 162 15.79 7.84 12.33
N ASP A 163 16.84 7.80 11.53
CA ASP A 163 18.24 7.90 11.97
C ASP A 163 18.74 9.36 12.02
N ASN A 164 17.92 10.32 11.61
CA ASN A 164 18.33 11.73 11.59
C ASN A 164 18.10 12.39 12.96
N ASP A 165 19.11 13.10 13.46
CA ASP A 165 18.98 13.92 14.68
C ASP A 165 18.29 15.24 14.44
N THR A 166 18.42 15.79 13.23
CA THR A 166 17.74 17.03 12.80
C THR A 166 16.54 16.66 11.93
N LEU A 167 15.39 16.50 12.57
CA LEU A 167 14.17 16.09 11.86
C LEU A 167 13.63 17.24 10.99
N PRO A 168 13.17 16.95 9.76
CA PRO A 168 12.58 17.94 8.88
C PRO A 168 11.24 18.45 9.46
N PHE A 169 10.82 19.65 9.04
CA PHE A 169 9.52 20.24 9.38
C PHE A 169 9.26 20.45 10.88
N GLY A 170 10.29 20.41 11.73
CA GLY A 170 10.11 20.57 13.19
C GLY A 170 9.44 19.38 13.88
N LEU A 171 9.49 18.19 13.29
CA LEU A 171 8.96 16.97 13.90
C LEU A 171 9.72 16.62 15.18
N SER A 172 9.00 16.03 16.15
CA SER A 172 9.57 15.59 17.43
C SER A 172 9.69 14.07 17.52
N LYS A 173 10.78 13.58 18.13
CA LYS A 173 10.94 12.17 18.49
C LYS A 173 10.10 11.80 19.73
N GLU A 174 9.78 12.75 20.61
CA GLU A 174 9.06 12.50 21.87
C GLU A 174 7.67 11.86 21.68
N ASN A 175 6.93 12.28 20.62
CA ASN A 175 5.62 11.73 20.28
C ASN A 175 5.69 10.79 19.06
N SER A 176 6.88 10.26 18.75
CA SER A 176 7.12 9.40 17.57
C SER A 176 6.60 10.03 16.26
N GLU A 177 6.64 11.37 16.16
CA GLU A 177 6.16 12.09 14.96
C GLU A 177 7.00 11.76 13.74
N ASN A 178 8.30 11.54 13.94
CA ASN A 178 9.22 11.08 12.93
C ASN A 178 8.78 9.74 12.31
N VAL A 179 8.36 8.78 13.12
CA VAL A 179 7.87 7.49 12.64
C VAL A 179 6.51 7.63 11.97
N ARG A 180 5.59 8.38 12.59
CA ARG A 180 4.25 8.61 12.05
C ARG A 180 4.29 9.35 10.71
N ALA A 181 5.26 10.25 10.51
CA ALA A 181 5.46 10.96 9.24
C ALA A 181 5.76 10.03 8.07
N THR A 182 6.34 8.85 8.33
CA THR A 182 6.57 7.86 7.27
C THR A 182 5.27 7.40 6.60
N SER A 183 4.14 7.39 7.30
CA SER A 183 2.83 7.08 6.70
C SER A 183 2.40 8.13 5.68
N ILE A 184 2.69 9.40 5.94
CA ILE A 184 2.42 10.50 4.97
C ILE A 184 3.35 10.38 3.76
N VAL A 185 4.63 10.05 3.98
CA VAL A 185 5.58 9.81 2.88
C VAL A 185 5.09 8.69 1.98
N VAL A 186 4.65 7.57 2.57
CA VAL A 186 4.07 6.43 1.84
C VAL A 186 2.84 6.84 1.05
N ALA A 187 1.93 7.57 1.65
CA ALA A 187 0.71 8.01 0.99
C ALA A 187 1.00 8.93 -0.21
N LEU A 188 1.93 9.88 -0.06
CA LEU A 188 2.36 10.76 -1.13
C LEU A 188 3.10 10.00 -2.23
N TRP A 189 4.00 9.09 -1.86
CA TRP A 189 4.70 8.23 -2.81
C TRP A 189 3.71 7.41 -3.64
N TYR A 190 2.78 6.72 -2.97
CA TYR A 190 1.78 5.92 -3.63
C TYR A 190 0.93 6.78 -4.58
N LEU A 191 0.47 7.95 -4.11
CA LEU A 191 -0.31 8.87 -4.93
C LEU A 191 0.45 9.29 -6.19
N ILE A 192 1.67 9.82 -6.04
CA ILE A 192 2.45 10.39 -7.14
C ILE A 192 2.75 9.34 -8.21
N PHE A 193 3.26 8.19 -7.81
CA PHE A 193 3.69 7.16 -8.78
C PHE A 193 2.55 6.28 -9.31
N ALA A 194 1.37 6.26 -8.65
CA ALA A 194 0.19 5.60 -9.21
C ALA A 194 -0.52 6.43 -10.30
N ILE A 195 -0.38 7.77 -10.28
CA ILE A 195 -1.03 8.68 -11.21
C ILE A 195 -0.91 8.25 -12.68
N PRO A 196 0.30 7.96 -13.23
CA PRO A 196 0.45 7.61 -14.63
C PRO A 196 -0.38 6.39 -15.04
N PHE A 197 -0.46 5.39 -14.18
CA PHE A 197 -1.27 4.20 -14.43
C PHE A 197 -2.77 4.50 -14.33
N LEU A 198 -3.21 5.16 -13.27
CA LEU A 198 -4.63 5.44 -13.03
C LEU A 198 -5.26 6.32 -14.11
N PHE A 199 -4.52 7.28 -14.66
CA PHE A 199 -5.01 8.11 -15.77
C PHE A 199 -5.08 7.36 -17.10
N ASN A 200 -4.16 6.42 -17.35
CA ASN A 200 -4.13 5.67 -18.61
C ASN A 200 -5.02 4.41 -18.62
N LEU A 201 -5.71 4.09 -17.52
CA LEU A 201 -6.60 2.91 -17.43
C LEU A 201 -7.73 2.93 -18.49
N LYS A 202 -8.29 4.10 -18.81
CA LYS A 202 -9.31 4.27 -19.85
C LYS A 202 -8.85 3.76 -21.22
N GLU A 203 -7.64 4.13 -21.64
CA GLU A 203 -7.07 3.71 -22.92
C GLU A 203 -6.78 2.20 -22.97
N ILE A 204 -6.49 1.61 -21.80
CA ILE A 204 -6.23 0.17 -21.68
C ILE A 204 -7.53 -0.62 -21.84
N ASN A 205 -8.62 -0.12 -21.30
CA ASN A 205 -9.91 -0.83 -21.29
C ASN A 205 -10.66 -0.71 -22.64
N ASN A 206 -10.43 0.36 -23.40
CA ASN A 206 -11.11 0.62 -24.68
C ASN A 206 -10.44 -0.09 -25.89
N ASN A 207 -9.25 -0.67 -25.72
CA ASN A 207 -8.57 -1.42 -26.78
C ASN A 207 -8.93 -2.93 -26.70
N LYS A 208 -10.24 -3.22 -26.87
CA LYS A 208 -10.75 -4.56 -27.18
C LYS A 208 -10.81 -4.80 -28.67
#